data_74e8ee1197654f6285c75426b4dc435c
#
_entry.id   74e8ee1197654f6285c75426b4dc435c
#
_cell.length_a   1.000
_cell.length_b   1.000
_cell.length_c   1.000
_cell.angle_alpha   90.00
_cell.angle_beta   90.00
_cell.angle_gamma   90.00
#
_symmetry.space_group_name_H-M   'P 1'
#
loop_
_entity.id
_entity.type
_entity.pdbx_description
1 polymer ?
#
loop_
_entity_poly.entity_id
_entity_poly.type
_entity_poly.pdbx_seq_one_letter_code
_entity_poly.pdbx_strand_id
1 'polypeptide(L)'
;MKMEKIKLVYQGAFAIPDAEEACVVTLTDVQEVRALSIVTDKPMANEIKYHQLDKDVKHPHLVDVLAKMICEQGPQAYHVVFEANGNIGPKAKLVNATSGSEYSLPQDEAILLAVAAGLEIFTNMDVLQNFSTPFSKNVMSVALPIVGLPDSLLKKALEKAVEEENYEGASFIRDEMKRRQEEKDEKGLTDR
;
A
#
# COMPACT_ATOMS: atom_id res chain seq x y z
N MET A 1 21.40 -0.69 15.24
CA MET A 1 20.42 -1.74 15.60
C MET A 1 19.83 -2.26 14.30
N LYS A 2 19.98 -3.56 13.98
CA LYS A 2 19.37 -4.14 12.77
C LYS A 2 17.87 -4.16 13.03
N MET A 3 17.09 -3.37 12.29
CA MET A 3 15.62 -3.44 12.37
C MET A 3 15.18 -4.84 11.96
N GLU A 4 14.35 -5.47 12.78
CA GLU A 4 13.79 -6.78 12.49
C GLU A 4 12.88 -6.66 11.27
N LYS A 5 13.23 -7.40 10.21
CA LYS A 5 12.43 -7.45 8.97
C LYS A 5 11.31 -8.46 9.13
N ILE A 6 10.08 -8.02 8.91
CA ILE A 6 8.89 -8.87 8.94
C ILE A 6 8.45 -9.08 7.50
N LYS A 7 8.33 -10.34 7.08
CA LYS A 7 7.88 -10.70 5.74
C LYS A 7 6.39 -10.47 5.61
N LEU A 8 6.00 -9.82 4.50
CA LEU A 8 4.62 -9.65 4.10
C LEU A 8 4.26 -10.55 2.92
N VAL A 9 3.01 -10.98 2.88
CA VAL A 9 2.43 -11.84 1.85
C VAL A 9 1.26 -11.12 1.21
N TYR A 10 1.25 -11.04 -0.12
CA TYR A 10 0.14 -10.50 -0.89
C TYR A 10 -1.08 -11.44 -0.79
N GLN A 11 -2.22 -10.89 -0.40
CA GLN A 11 -3.48 -11.62 -0.23
C GLN A 11 -4.48 -11.39 -1.37
N GLY A 12 -4.39 -10.24 -2.01
CA GLY A 12 -5.28 -9.89 -3.11
C GLY A 12 -5.54 -8.38 -3.22
N ALA A 13 -6.25 -8.03 -4.29
CA ALA A 13 -6.76 -6.69 -4.49
C ALA A 13 -8.30 -6.74 -4.54
N PHE A 14 -8.97 -5.89 -3.77
CA PHE A 14 -10.42 -5.92 -3.54
C PHE A 14 -11.02 -4.56 -3.87
N ALA A 15 -12.25 -4.56 -4.42
CA ALA A 15 -13.00 -3.32 -4.61
C ALA A 15 -13.45 -2.77 -3.25
N ILE A 16 -13.44 -1.45 -3.11
CA ILE A 16 -14.01 -0.77 -1.95
C ILE A 16 -15.50 -0.54 -2.21
N PRO A 17 -16.42 -1.00 -1.33
CA PRO A 17 -17.83 -0.71 -1.47
C PRO A 17 -18.07 0.81 -1.59
N ASP A 18 -19.02 1.20 -2.44
CA ASP A 18 -19.40 2.60 -2.68
C ASP A 18 -18.27 3.51 -3.25
N ALA A 19 -17.19 2.90 -3.75
CA ALA A 19 -16.09 3.61 -4.41
C ALA A 19 -15.74 2.93 -5.74
N GLU A 20 -16.41 3.37 -6.82
CA GLU A 20 -16.32 2.70 -8.14
C GLU A 20 -14.91 2.58 -8.70
N GLU A 21 -14.05 3.55 -8.44
CA GLU A 21 -12.70 3.65 -8.99
C GLU A 21 -11.59 3.28 -7.98
N ALA A 22 -11.93 3.09 -6.70
CA ALA A 22 -10.95 2.77 -5.68
C ALA A 22 -10.96 1.29 -5.31
N CYS A 23 -9.76 0.75 -5.16
CA CYS A 23 -9.50 -0.61 -4.71
C CYS A 23 -8.54 -0.61 -3.53
N VAL A 24 -8.45 -1.72 -2.82
CA VAL A 24 -7.48 -1.94 -1.77
C VAL A 24 -6.64 -3.18 -2.08
N VAL A 25 -5.35 -3.05 -1.96
CA VAL A 25 -4.41 -4.17 -1.98
C VAL A 25 -4.06 -4.53 -0.56
N THR A 26 -4.18 -5.80 -0.21
CA THR A 26 -3.95 -6.30 1.15
C THR A 26 -2.69 -7.14 1.21
N LEU A 27 -1.80 -6.78 2.12
CA LEU A 27 -0.61 -7.54 2.50
C LEU A 27 -0.78 -8.00 3.94
N THR A 28 -0.45 -9.24 4.27
CA THR A 28 -0.46 -9.74 5.66
C THR A 28 0.92 -10.15 6.11
N ASP A 29 1.17 -10.18 7.41
CA ASP A 29 2.27 -10.94 7.97
C ASP A 29 2.10 -12.44 7.68
N VAL A 30 3.17 -13.21 7.77
CA VAL A 30 3.16 -14.67 7.46
C VAL A 30 2.18 -15.44 8.34
N GLN A 31 1.92 -14.96 9.55
CA GLN A 31 0.98 -15.58 10.50
C GLN A 31 -0.46 -15.15 10.27
N GLU A 32 -0.70 -14.21 9.33
CA GLU A 32 -2.01 -13.67 9.00
C GLU A 32 -2.75 -13.06 10.22
N VAL A 33 -2.00 -12.42 11.11
CA VAL A 33 -2.54 -11.72 12.29
C VAL A 33 -2.83 -10.26 11.98
N ARG A 34 -1.97 -9.63 11.18
CA ARG A 34 -2.06 -8.21 10.83
C ARG A 34 -2.10 -8.00 9.31
N ALA A 35 -2.90 -7.04 8.88
CA ALA A 35 -2.99 -6.65 7.47
C ALA A 35 -2.57 -5.19 7.27
N LEU A 36 -1.67 -4.96 6.33
CA LEU A 36 -1.35 -3.66 5.77
C LEU A 36 -2.18 -3.48 4.50
N SER A 37 -3.05 -2.47 4.49
CA SER A 37 -3.95 -2.16 3.37
C SER A 37 -3.45 -0.94 2.63
N ILE A 38 -3.26 -1.07 1.32
CA ILE A 38 -2.81 0.00 0.42
C ILE A 38 -3.96 0.33 -0.54
N VAL A 39 -4.40 1.58 -0.52
CA VAL A 39 -5.44 2.06 -1.45
C VAL A 39 -4.79 2.34 -2.80
N THR A 40 -5.43 1.89 -3.85
CA THR A 40 -5.01 2.08 -5.25
C THR A 40 -6.24 2.31 -6.13
N ASP A 41 -6.02 2.64 -7.39
CA ASP A 41 -7.10 2.70 -8.36
C ASP A 41 -7.43 1.33 -8.97
N LYS A 42 -8.57 1.26 -9.65
CA LYS A 42 -9.05 0.03 -10.28
C LYS A 42 -8.14 -0.46 -11.43
N PRO A 43 -7.58 0.40 -12.30
CA PRO A 43 -6.60 -0.02 -13.29
C PRO A 43 -5.38 -0.72 -12.68
N MET A 44 -4.75 -0.11 -11.67
CA MET A 44 -3.60 -0.67 -10.97
C MET A 44 -3.94 -1.99 -10.25
N ALA A 45 -5.09 -2.06 -9.58
CA ALA A 45 -5.56 -3.29 -8.94
C ALA A 45 -5.76 -4.44 -9.94
N ASN A 46 -6.25 -4.14 -11.15
CA ASN A 46 -6.40 -5.12 -12.23
C ASN A 46 -5.04 -5.56 -12.79
N GLU A 47 -4.11 -4.63 -12.93
CA GLU A 47 -2.74 -4.94 -13.38
C GLU A 47 -2.04 -5.89 -12.40
N ILE A 48 -2.12 -5.62 -11.09
CA ILE A 48 -1.57 -6.50 -10.06
C ILE A 48 -2.20 -7.91 -10.13
N LYS A 49 -3.52 -7.99 -10.29
CA LYS A 49 -4.24 -9.28 -10.43
C LYS A 49 -3.80 -10.03 -11.69
N TYR A 50 -3.63 -9.32 -12.80
CA TYR A 50 -3.19 -9.90 -14.06
C TYR A 50 -1.83 -10.58 -13.89
N HIS A 51 -0.85 -9.91 -13.29
CA HIS A 51 0.48 -10.46 -13.05
C HIS A 51 0.51 -11.60 -12.02
N GLN A 52 -0.49 -11.70 -11.16
CA GLN A 52 -0.64 -12.84 -10.26
C GLN A 52 -1.10 -14.12 -10.99
N LEU A 53 -1.96 -13.97 -12.00
CA LEU A 53 -2.66 -15.09 -12.64
C LEU A 53 -1.98 -15.58 -13.93
N ASP A 54 -1.37 -14.69 -14.70
CA ASP A 54 -0.79 -15.00 -16.01
C ASP A 54 0.67 -14.55 -16.09
N LYS A 55 1.55 -15.53 -16.35
CA LYS A 55 2.98 -15.28 -16.52
C LYS A 55 3.39 -15.12 -17.98
N ASP A 56 2.49 -15.42 -18.94
CA ASP A 56 2.72 -15.28 -20.37
C ASP A 56 2.17 -13.95 -20.91
N VAL A 57 2.91 -12.89 -20.69
CA VAL A 57 2.54 -11.54 -21.13
C VAL A 57 2.70 -11.42 -22.64
N LYS A 58 1.60 -11.35 -23.39
CA LYS A 58 1.62 -11.18 -24.84
C LYS A 58 2.09 -9.80 -25.32
N HIS A 59 1.85 -8.79 -24.49
CA HIS A 59 2.25 -7.40 -24.74
C HIS A 59 2.92 -6.86 -23.49
N PRO A 60 4.27 -6.97 -23.36
CA PRO A 60 4.97 -6.57 -22.15
C PRO A 60 4.87 -5.07 -21.91
N HIS A 61 4.49 -4.71 -20.69
CA HIS A 61 4.53 -3.37 -20.17
C HIS A 61 5.93 -3.08 -19.59
N LEU A 62 6.18 -1.84 -19.17
CA LEU A 62 7.46 -1.47 -18.57
C LEU A 62 7.79 -2.31 -17.33
N VAL A 63 6.78 -2.64 -16.52
CA VAL A 63 6.95 -3.49 -15.33
C VAL A 63 7.46 -4.89 -15.68
N ASP A 64 7.02 -5.48 -16.81
CA ASP A 64 7.47 -6.80 -17.23
C ASP A 64 8.95 -6.80 -17.63
N VAL A 65 9.36 -5.74 -18.35
CA VAL A 65 10.76 -5.56 -18.75
C VAL A 65 11.63 -5.38 -17.49
N LEU A 66 11.20 -4.55 -16.56
CA LEU A 66 11.92 -4.32 -15.30
C LEU A 66 11.96 -5.60 -14.45
N ALA A 67 10.85 -6.32 -14.33
CA ALA A 67 10.77 -7.60 -13.62
C ALA A 67 11.77 -8.61 -14.20
N LYS A 68 11.85 -8.72 -15.55
CA LYS A 68 12.80 -9.59 -16.22
C LYS A 68 14.25 -9.19 -15.92
N MET A 69 14.59 -7.90 -16.01
CA MET A 69 15.93 -7.38 -15.69
C MET A 69 16.32 -7.67 -14.24
N ILE A 70 15.37 -7.56 -13.31
CA ILE A 70 15.58 -7.89 -11.89
C ILE A 70 15.82 -9.39 -11.72
N CYS A 71 15.00 -10.24 -12.34
CA CYS A 71 15.15 -11.70 -12.26
C CYS A 71 16.49 -12.19 -12.83
N GLU A 72 17.04 -11.54 -13.85
CA GLU A 72 18.36 -11.84 -14.40
C GLU A 72 19.52 -11.60 -13.41
N GLN A 73 19.32 -10.75 -12.40
CA GLN A 73 20.31 -10.49 -11.33
C GLN A 73 20.34 -11.61 -10.26
N GLY A 74 19.36 -12.51 -10.28
CA GLY A 74 19.23 -13.62 -9.34
C GLY A 74 18.04 -13.49 -8.37
N PRO A 75 17.59 -14.62 -7.79
CA PRO A 75 16.29 -14.69 -7.09
C PRO A 75 16.19 -13.89 -5.79
N GLN A 76 17.29 -13.40 -5.26
CA GLN A 76 17.34 -12.61 -4.02
C GLN A 76 18.08 -11.29 -4.18
N ALA A 77 18.34 -10.89 -5.43
CA ALA A 77 19.08 -9.66 -5.72
C ALA A 77 18.31 -8.42 -5.27
N TYR A 78 16.98 -8.47 -5.29
CA TYR A 78 16.10 -7.37 -4.90
C TYR A 78 14.96 -7.83 -4.00
N HIS A 79 14.47 -6.91 -3.19
CA HIS A 79 13.26 -7.10 -2.40
C HIS A 79 12.59 -5.74 -2.17
N VAL A 80 11.30 -5.75 -1.86
CA VAL A 80 10.53 -4.56 -1.52
C VAL A 80 10.49 -4.39 -0.01
N VAL A 81 10.61 -3.14 0.47
CA VAL A 81 10.50 -2.81 1.89
C VAL A 81 9.51 -1.68 2.08
N PHE A 82 8.57 -1.86 3.02
CA PHE A 82 7.71 -0.81 3.52
C PHE A 82 8.26 -0.29 4.85
N GLU A 83 8.55 1.01 4.93
CA GLU A 83 9.08 1.67 6.12
C GLU A 83 8.15 2.78 6.58
N ALA A 84 8.06 3.01 7.89
CA ALA A 84 7.28 4.11 8.44
C ALA A 84 7.86 5.46 8.00
N ASN A 85 7.00 6.40 7.63
CA ASN A 85 7.34 7.77 7.27
C ASN A 85 6.58 8.76 8.13
N GLY A 86 6.97 8.85 9.40
CA GLY A 86 6.21 9.61 10.38
C GLY A 86 4.76 9.11 10.46
N ASN A 87 3.82 10.05 10.51
CA ASN A 87 2.38 9.75 10.58
C ASN A 87 1.68 9.75 9.20
N ILE A 88 2.44 9.91 8.11
CA ILE A 88 1.87 10.08 6.75
C ILE A 88 1.50 8.72 6.12
N GLY A 89 2.02 7.65 6.65
CA GLY A 89 1.87 6.30 6.07
C GLY A 89 3.22 5.67 5.70
N PRO A 90 3.25 4.39 5.36
CA PRO A 90 4.49 3.73 4.98
C PRO A 90 5.00 4.23 3.62
N LYS A 91 6.32 4.31 3.46
CA LYS A 91 6.99 4.46 2.16
C LYS A 91 7.43 3.12 1.64
N ALA A 92 7.32 2.91 0.33
CA ALA A 92 7.83 1.71 -0.31
C ALA A 92 9.17 1.98 -1.00
N LYS A 93 10.07 1.01 -0.92
CA LYS A 93 11.39 1.03 -1.54
C LYS A 93 11.68 -0.31 -2.18
N LEU A 94 12.29 -0.28 -3.37
CA LEU A 94 12.99 -1.41 -3.94
C LEU A 94 14.44 -1.37 -3.44
N VAL A 95 14.90 -2.45 -2.85
CA VAL A 95 16.24 -2.54 -2.25
C VAL A 95 17.06 -3.59 -2.98
N ASN A 96 18.25 -3.19 -3.46
CA ASN A 96 19.24 -4.15 -3.97
C ASN A 96 19.99 -4.77 -2.79
N ALA A 97 19.86 -6.08 -2.62
CA ALA A 97 20.44 -6.80 -1.48
C ALA A 97 21.97 -6.85 -1.50
N THR A 98 22.58 -6.72 -2.70
CA THR A 98 24.04 -6.80 -2.88
C THR A 98 24.70 -5.45 -2.67
N SER A 99 24.19 -4.40 -3.33
CA SER A 99 24.78 -3.05 -3.25
C SER A 99 24.24 -2.23 -2.08
N GLY A 100 23.09 -2.59 -1.51
CA GLY A 100 22.37 -1.78 -0.54
C GLY A 100 21.70 -0.55 -1.15
N SER A 101 21.66 -0.42 -2.47
CA SER A 101 20.99 0.71 -3.13
C SER A 101 19.48 0.64 -2.92
N GLU A 102 18.88 1.78 -2.66
CA GLU A 102 17.44 1.92 -2.40
C GLU A 102 16.80 2.85 -3.43
N TYR A 103 15.64 2.45 -3.93
CA TYR A 103 14.86 3.20 -4.91
C TYR A 103 13.44 3.38 -4.37
N SER A 104 13.01 4.63 -4.14
CA SER A 104 11.66 4.92 -3.68
C SER A 104 10.65 4.74 -4.81
N LEU A 105 9.52 4.09 -4.50
CA LEU A 105 8.41 3.84 -5.41
C LEU A 105 7.08 4.20 -4.74
N PRO A 106 6.03 4.53 -5.51
CA PRO A 106 4.67 4.47 -5.03
C PRO A 106 4.35 3.09 -4.46
N GLN A 107 3.51 3.03 -3.44
CA GLN A 107 3.27 1.78 -2.69
C GLN A 107 2.66 0.68 -3.58
N ASP A 108 1.71 1.03 -4.41
CA ASP A 108 1.01 0.14 -5.34
C ASP A 108 1.91 -0.32 -6.49
N GLU A 109 2.75 0.57 -7.04
CA GLU A 109 3.77 0.20 -8.04
C GLU A 109 4.82 -0.76 -7.46
N ALA A 110 5.21 -0.57 -6.21
CA ALA A 110 6.13 -1.48 -5.52
C ALA A 110 5.52 -2.88 -5.34
N ILE A 111 4.21 -2.96 -5.06
CA ILE A 111 3.49 -4.24 -4.96
C ILE A 111 3.36 -4.87 -6.36
N LEU A 112 2.99 -4.08 -7.37
CA LEU A 112 2.92 -4.55 -8.76
C LEU A 112 4.25 -5.18 -9.18
N LEU A 113 5.36 -4.48 -8.96
CA LEU A 113 6.70 -4.98 -9.29
C LEU A 113 7.04 -6.25 -8.49
N ALA A 114 6.69 -6.29 -7.20
CA ALA A 114 6.93 -7.48 -6.37
C ALA A 114 6.15 -8.69 -6.88
N VAL A 115 4.89 -8.51 -7.29
CA VAL A 115 4.06 -9.59 -7.84
C VAL A 115 4.60 -10.03 -9.21
N ALA A 116 4.93 -9.10 -10.11
CA ALA A 116 5.43 -9.38 -11.46
C ALA A 116 6.79 -10.10 -11.44
N ALA A 117 7.71 -9.68 -10.56
CA ALA A 117 9.06 -10.25 -10.47
C ALA A 117 9.20 -11.36 -9.41
N GLY A 118 8.14 -11.67 -8.65
CA GLY A 118 8.19 -12.65 -7.57
C GLY A 118 9.11 -12.24 -6.40
N LEU A 119 9.21 -10.93 -6.11
CA LEU A 119 10.08 -10.43 -5.05
C LEU A 119 9.45 -10.62 -3.67
N GLU A 120 10.31 -10.82 -2.68
CA GLU A 120 9.89 -10.78 -1.29
C GLU A 120 9.54 -9.36 -0.86
N ILE A 121 8.49 -9.23 -0.05
CA ILE A 121 8.04 -7.97 0.53
C ILE A 121 8.31 -8.02 2.03
N PHE A 122 8.94 -6.97 2.56
CA PHE A 122 9.24 -6.84 3.98
C PHE A 122 8.72 -5.53 4.56
N THR A 123 8.52 -5.54 5.85
CA THR A 123 8.23 -4.35 6.65
C THR A 123 8.92 -4.44 8.01
N ASN A 124 8.66 -3.48 8.88
CA ASN A 124 9.13 -3.46 10.26
C ASN A 124 7.95 -3.38 11.24
N MET A 125 8.25 -3.51 12.54
CA MET A 125 7.23 -3.47 13.59
C MET A 125 6.52 -2.12 13.66
N ASP A 126 7.22 -1.02 13.39
CA ASP A 126 6.64 0.33 13.42
C ASP A 126 5.51 0.49 12.39
N VAL A 127 5.68 -0.05 11.19
CA VAL A 127 4.63 -0.05 10.16
C VAL A 127 3.45 -0.91 10.61
N LEU A 128 3.70 -2.10 11.13
CA LEU A 128 2.62 -2.98 11.58
C LEU A 128 1.84 -2.40 12.76
N GLN A 129 2.50 -1.75 13.71
CA GLN A 129 1.82 -1.16 14.86
C GLN A 129 0.98 0.06 14.47
N ASN A 130 1.50 0.93 13.59
CA ASN A 130 0.88 2.22 13.30
C ASN A 130 -0.06 2.22 12.09
N PHE A 131 0.17 1.32 11.11
CA PHE A 131 -0.50 1.37 9.80
C PHE A 131 -1.20 0.06 9.42
N SER A 132 -1.15 -0.99 10.23
CA SER A 132 -1.85 -2.23 9.95
C SER A 132 -3.03 -2.44 10.89
N THR A 133 -3.98 -3.26 10.45
CA THR A 133 -5.18 -3.64 11.20
C THR A 133 -5.19 -5.15 11.48
N PRO A 134 -5.93 -5.64 12.50
CA PRO A 134 -6.12 -7.07 12.66
C PRO A 134 -6.70 -7.69 11.40
N PHE A 135 -6.15 -8.83 10.97
CA PHE A 135 -6.63 -9.56 9.80
C PHE A 135 -7.52 -10.73 10.23
N SER A 136 -8.62 -10.92 9.51
CA SER A 136 -9.50 -12.07 9.70
C SER A 136 -10.00 -12.55 8.34
N LYS A 137 -9.74 -13.80 8.00
CA LYS A 137 -10.22 -14.44 6.76
C LYS A 137 -11.74 -14.53 6.66
N ASN A 138 -12.43 -14.52 7.80
CA ASN A 138 -13.88 -14.73 7.87
C ASN A 138 -14.68 -13.43 7.78
N VAL A 139 -14.03 -12.28 7.77
CA VAL A 139 -14.70 -10.98 7.70
C VAL A 139 -14.30 -10.33 6.38
N MET A 140 -15.25 -10.16 5.47
CA MET A 140 -15.06 -9.44 4.19
C MET A 140 -14.85 -7.92 4.39
N SER A 141 -14.64 -7.45 5.61
CA SER A 141 -14.34 -6.06 5.91
C SER A 141 -12.84 -5.90 6.15
N VAL A 142 -12.16 -5.36 5.18
CA VAL A 142 -10.79 -4.85 5.38
C VAL A 142 -10.92 -3.47 6.01
N ALA A 143 -10.41 -3.29 7.23
CA ALA A 143 -10.33 -1.96 7.81
C ALA A 143 -9.33 -1.14 7.01
N LEU A 144 -9.81 -0.06 6.39
CA LEU A 144 -8.99 0.80 5.55
C LEU A 144 -8.31 1.84 6.45
N PRO A 145 -7.00 2.04 6.32
CA PRO A 145 -6.32 3.12 7.04
C PRO A 145 -6.82 4.46 6.49
N ILE A 146 -7.31 5.32 7.39
CA ILE A 146 -7.82 6.66 7.05
C ILE A 146 -6.81 7.45 6.20
N VAL A 147 -5.52 7.31 6.51
CA VAL A 147 -4.42 8.00 5.82
C VAL A 147 -4.33 7.67 4.33
N GLY A 148 -4.74 6.48 3.89
CA GLY A 148 -4.69 6.04 2.48
C GLY A 148 -5.96 6.32 1.68
N LEU A 149 -7.07 6.75 2.32
CA LEU A 149 -8.35 6.94 1.64
C LEU A 149 -8.34 8.18 0.73
N PRO A 150 -8.91 8.12 -0.47
CA PRO A 150 -9.22 9.31 -1.28
C PRO A 150 -10.08 10.31 -0.53
N ASP A 151 -9.96 11.61 -0.83
CA ASP A 151 -10.71 12.68 -0.16
C ASP A 151 -12.24 12.49 -0.25
N SER A 152 -12.73 11.90 -1.36
CA SER A 152 -14.14 11.56 -1.55
C SER A 152 -14.63 10.50 -0.57
N LEU A 153 -13.79 9.50 -0.26
CA LEU A 153 -14.10 8.45 0.71
C LEU A 153 -13.95 8.94 2.15
N LEU A 154 -12.99 9.83 2.42
CA LEU A 154 -12.86 10.47 3.73
C LEU A 154 -14.12 11.28 4.08
N LYS A 155 -14.69 12.01 3.11
CA LYS A 155 -15.94 12.74 3.32
C LYS A 155 -17.10 11.81 3.67
N LYS A 156 -17.31 10.74 2.89
CA LYS A 156 -18.34 9.73 3.18
C LYS A 156 -18.13 9.03 4.54
N ALA A 157 -16.87 8.70 4.85
CA ALA A 157 -16.54 8.10 6.14
C ALA A 157 -16.80 9.06 7.31
N LEU A 158 -16.56 10.36 7.13
CA LEU A 158 -16.88 11.38 8.13
C LEU A 158 -18.40 11.50 8.35
N GLU A 159 -19.16 11.59 7.26
CA GLU A 159 -20.65 11.64 7.32
C GLU A 159 -21.18 10.42 8.09
N LYS A 160 -20.72 9.23 7.73
CA LYS A 160 -21.13 8.00 8.40
C LYS A 160 -20.73 7.95 9.87
N ALA A 161 -19.51 8.37 10.23
CA ALA A 161 -19.06 8.40 11.60
C ALA A 161 -19.90 9.37 12.45
N VAL A 162 -20.34 10.50 11.87
CA VAL A 162 -21.24 11.46 12.54
C VAL A 162 -22.65 10.85 12.70
N GLU A 163 -23.19 10.18 11.68
CA GLU A 163 -24.49 9.50 11.76
C GLU A 163 -24.52 8.39 12.81
N GLU A 164 -23.40 7.67 12.97
CA GLU A 164 -23.22 6.61 13.98
C GLU A 164 -22.84 7.12 15.36
N GLU A 165 -22.82 8.46 15.56
CA GLU A 165 -22.37 9.12 16.78
C GLU A 165 -20.95 8.74 17.23
N ASN A 166 -20.12 8.26 16.30
CA ASN A 166 -18.72 7.93 16.53
C ASN A 166 -17.84 9.19 16.41
N TYR A 167 -17.93 10.05 17.42
CA TYR A 167 -17.25 11.35 17.44
C TYR A 167 -15.72 11.24 17.49
N GLU A 168 -15.19 10.17 18.07
CA GLU A 168 -13.76 9.89 18.08
C GLU A 168 -13.26 9.60 16.67
N GLY A 169 -13.91 8.67 15.95
CA GLY A 169 -13.60 8.37 14.55
C GLY A 169 -13.77 9.58 13.65
N ALA A 170 -14.85 10.35 13.82
CA ALA A 170 -15.08 11.60 13.08
C ALA A 170 -13.97 12.64 13.30
N SER A 171 -13.45 12.76 14.54
CA SER A 171 -12.32 13.65 14.83
C SER A 171 -11.06 13.25 14.09
N PHE A 172 -10.69 11.97 14.10
CA PHE A 172 -9.53 11.47 13.36
C PHE A 172 -9.62 11.72 11.84
N ILE A 173 -10.80 11.48 11.26
CA ILE A 173 -11.01 11.72 9.82
C ILE A 173 -10.88 13.20 9.49
N ARG A 174 -11.47 14.07 10.31
CA ARG A 174 -11.40 15.53 10.12
C ARG A 174 -9.96 16.05 10.24
N ASP A 175 -9.19 15.54 11.18
CA ASP A 175 -7.81 15.94 11.39
C ASP A 175 -6.93 15.53 10.20
N GLU A 176 -7.16 14.35 9.62
CA GLU A 176 -6.49 13.91 8.39
C GLU A 176 -6.87 14.78 7.18
N MET A 177 -8.14 15.13 7.03
CA MET A 177 -8.58 16.03 5.95
C MET A 177 -7.94 17.42 6.07
N LYS A 178 -7.84 17.95 7.30
CA LYS A 178 -7.19 19.23 7.58
C LYS A 178 -5.69 19.19 7.25
N ARG A 179 -4.99 18.14 7.68
CA ARG A 179 -3.58 17.91 7.37
C ARG A 179 -3.31 17.92 5.87
N ARG A 180 -4.16 17.24 5.07
CA ARG A 180 -4.04 17.21 3.61
C ARG A 180 -4.29 18.57 2.96
N GLN A 181 -5.20 19.35 3.52
CA GLN A 181 -5.45 20.71 3.03
C GLN A 181 -4.23 21.61 3.28
N GLU A 182 -3.65 21.55 4.47
CA GLU A 182 -2.43 22.30 4.82
C GLU A 182 -1.26 21.94 3.90
N GLU A 183 -1.05 20.65 3.60
CA GLU A 183 -0.01 20.21 2.66
C GLU A 183 -0.23 20.68 1.22
N LYS A 184 -1.49 20.80 0.77
CA LYS A 184 -1.82 21.35 -0.55
C LYS A 184 -1.54 22.85 -0.61
N ASP A 185 -1.87 23.57 0.44
CA ASP A 185 -1.66 25.00 0.55
C ASP A 185 -0.16 25.35 0.60
N GLU A 186 0.65 24.57 1.31
CA GLU A 186 2.11 24.72 1.35
C GLU A 186 2.76 24.44 -0.01
N LYS A 187 2.34 23.43 -0.74
CA LYS A 187 2.84 23.12 -2.09
C LYS A 187 2.44 24.19 -3.11
N GLY A 188 1.24 24.73 -3.00
CA GLY A 188 0.77 25.83 -3.87
C GLY A 188 1.50 27.16 -3.66
N LEU A 189 2.20 27.32 -2.53
CA LEU A 189 3.03 28.50 -2.24
C LEU A 189 4.48 28.37 -2.79
N THR A 190 4.94 27.13 -3.05
CA THR A 190 6.32 26.86 -3.52
C THR A 190 6.44 26.94 -5.05
N ASP A 191 5.33 26.89 -5.78
CA ASP A 191 5.26 26.96 -7.26
C ASP A 191 4.95 28.37 -7.81
N ARG A 192 5.20 29.42 -6.99
CA ARG A 192 5.06 30.82 -7.44
C ARG A 192 6.43 31.54 -7.42
#